data_fc951f0c5c2938628d1b176672647853
#
_entry.id   fc951f0c5c2938628d1b176672647853
#
_cell.length_a   1.000
_cell.length_b   1.000
_cell.length_c   1.000
_cell.angle_alpha   90.00
_cell.angle_beta   90.00
_cell.angle_gamma   90.00
#
_symmetry.space_group_name_H-M   'P 1'
#
loop_
_entity.id
_entity.type
_entity.pdbx_description
1 polymer ?
#
loop_
_entity_poly.entity_id
_entity_poly.type
_entity_poly.pdbx_seq_one_letter_code
_entity_poly.pdbx_strand_id
1 'polypeptide(L)'
;TGKSFAKKLSGFNCNIIFIDIRKNLGDNYAREVKINELKETSDIISLHTNLNQSSHHIIDKQFIADCKKSFCLINTARGECISNDDLIHGLESGKILGAGLDVLENENKDFKGMSDDQNLDKLKKFENVILTPHIAGWSNESKIKLAQITVDKIKEFLDL
;
A
#
# COMPACT_ATOMS: atom_id res chain seq x y z
N THR A 1 -4.67 3.55 8.89
CA THR A 1 -5.29 2.81 7.78
C THR A 1 -5.04 1.32 7.94
N GLY A 2 -3.78 0.83 8.02
CA GLY A 2 -3.42 -0.59 8.10
C GLY A 2 -4.12 -1.37 9.20
N LYS A 3 -4.17 -0.84 10.43
CA LYS A 3 -4.89 -1.47 11.55
C LYS A 3 -6.38 -1.66 11.27
N SER A 4 -7.04 -0.67 10.64
CA SER A 4 -8.46 -0.78 10.28
C SER A 4 -8.67 -1.79 9.15
N PHE A 5 -7.73 -1.89 8.22
CA PHE A 5 -7.75 -2.90 7.16
C PHE A 5 -7.59 -4.31 7.74
N ALA A 6 -6.59 -4.53 8.61
CA ALA A 6 -6.39 -5.79 9.31
C ALA A 6 -7.66 -6.26 10.06
N LYS A 7 -8.30 -5.34 10.80
CA LYS A 7 -9.57 -5.63 11.46
C LYS A 7 -10.68 -6.07 10.49
N LYS A 8 -10.76 -5.48 9.30
CA LYS A 8 -11.75 -5.87 8.28
C LYS A 8 -11.48 -7.25 7.68
N LEU A 9 -10.21 -7.65 7.62
CA LEU A 9 -9.81 -8.97 7.12
C LEU A 9 -10.05 -10.12 8.11
N SER A 10 -10.38 -9.85 9.38
CA SER A 10 -10.57 -10.91 10.40
C SER A 10 -11.64 -11.96 10.04
N GLY A 11 -12.60 -11.61 9.16
CA GLY A 11 -13.62 -12.54 8.67
C GLY A 11 -13.17 -13.47 7.52
N PHE A 12 -11.96 -13.27 6.98
CA PHE A 12 -11.47 -14.02 5.81
C PHE A 12 -10.62 -15.25 6.18
N ASN A 13 -10.49 -15.56 7.47
CA ASN A 13 -9.68 -16.69 7.96
C ASN A 13 -8.23 -16.68 7.42
N CYS A 14 -7.62 -15.49 7.34
CA CYS A 14 -6.25 -15.30 6.91
C CYS A 14 -5.34 -14.92 8.08
N ASN A 15 -4.05 -15.25 7.95
CA ASN A 15 -3.02 -14.90 8.92
C ASN A 15 -2.54 -13.48 8.61
N ILE A 16 -2.74 -12.52 9.51
CA ILE A 16 -2.36 -11.14 9.28
C ILE A 16 -1.11 -10.82 10.09
N ILE A 17 -0.05 -10.46 9.40
CA ILE A 17 1.21 -10.00 9.98
C ILE A 17 1.52 -8.59 9.49
N PHE A 18 2.27 -7.83 10.27
CA PHE A 18 2.62 -6.47 9.88
C PHE A 18 4.00 -6.04 10.40
N ILE A 19 4.51 -4.98 9.78
CA ILE A 19 5.68 -4.22 10.21
C ILE A 19 5.27 -2.77 10.35
N ASP A 20 5.72 -2.11 11.40
CA ASP A 20 5.61 -0.66 11.61
C ASP A 20 6.96 -0.13 12.13
N ILE A 21 7.25 1.16 11.91
CA ILE A 21 8.40 1.83 12.51
C ILE A 21 8.26 1.93 14.03
N ARG A 22 7.03 2.04 14.53
CA ARG A 22 6.71 1.95 15.95
C ARG A 22 6.63 0.49 16.36
N LYS A 23 6.91 0.20 17.61
CA LYS A 23 6.94 -1.16 18.16
C LYS A 23 5.78 -1.43 19.11
N ASN A 24 5.52 -2.70 19.34
CA ASN A 24 4.50 -3.18 20.27
C ASN A 24 3.06 -2.75 19.89
N LEU A 25 2.75 -2.79 18.60
CA LEU A 25 1.45 -2.44 18.05
C LEU A 25 0.57 -3.65 17.73
N GLY A 26 1.08 -4.88 17.94
CA GLY A 26 0.33 -6.13 17.73
C GLY A 26 -0.94 -6.18 18.57
N ASP A 27 -2.00 -6.78 18.03
CA ASP A 27 -3.28 -6.96 18.69
C ASP A 27 -3.94 -8.29 18.26
N ASN A 28 -5.22 -8.47 18.61
CA ASN A 28 -5.97 -9.68 18.27
C ASN A 28 -6.23 -9.86 16.76
N TYR A 29 -5.94 -8.84 15.94
CA TYR A 29 -6.21 -8.87 14.48
C TYR A 29 -4.95 -9.05 13.67
N ALA A 30 -3.79 -8.59 14.15
CA ALA A 30 -2.55 -8.65 13.41
C ALA A 30 -1.34 -8.79 14.34
N ARG A 31 -0.40 -9.64 13.97
CA ARG A 31 0.84 -9.90 14.71
C ARG A 31 2.00 -9.10 14.12
N GLU A 32 2.71 -8.38 14.98
CA GLU A 32 3.95 -7.70 14.60
C GLU A 32 5.07 -8.73 14.33
N VAL A 33 5.80 -8.54 13.23
CA VAL A 33 6.88 -9.44 12.82
C VAL A 33 8.12 -8.66 12.38
N LYS A 34 9.23 -9.36 12.21
CA LYS A 34 10.43 -8.82 11.55
C LYS A 34 10.29 -8.91 10.04
N ILE A 35 11.06 -8.07 9.31
CA ILE A 35 11.02 -7.99 7.85
C ILE A 35 11.29 -9.34 7.18
N ASN A 36 12.19 -10.14 7.73
CA ASN A 36 12.53 -11.45 7.16
C ASN A 36 11.33 -12.41 7.17
N GLU A 37 10.60 -12.46 8.29
CA GLU A 37 9.40 -13.29 8.39
C GLU A 37 8.31 -12.85 7.40
N LEU A 38 8.11 -11.53 7.21
CA LEU A 38 7.19 -11.01 6.22
C LEU A 38 7.60 -11.47 4.81
N LYS A 39 8.87 -11.31 4.43
CA LYS A 39 9.40 -11.73 3.13
C LYS A 39 9.31 -13.24 2.90
N GLU A 40 9.39 -14.05 3.97
CA GLU A 40 9.34 -15.51 3.89
C GLU A 40 7.91 -16.06 3.73
N THR A 41 6.94 -15.42 4.34
CA THR A 41 5.63 -16.06 4.55
C THR A 41 4.47 -15.40 3.83
N SER A 42 4.60 -14.13 3.40
CA SER A 42 3.50 -13.37 2.81
C SER A 42 3.08 -13.88 1.44
N ASP A 43 1.78 -14.06 1.26
CA ASP A 43 1.13 -14.32 -0.03
C ASP A 43 0.57 -13.03 -0.64
N ILE A 44 0.22 -12.05 0.21
CA ILE A 44 -0.25 -10.72 -0.18
C ILE A 44 0.47 -9.68 0.67
N ILE A 45 1.01 -8.64 0.04
CA ILE A 45 1.66 -7.51 0.71
C ILE A 45 0.85 -6.25 0.40
N SER A 46 0.41 -5.54 1.45
CA SER A 46 -0.36 -4.30 1.32
C SER A 46 0.34 -3.14 2.02
N LEU A 47 0.51 -2.03 1.32
CA LEU A 47 1.20 -0.85 1.83
C LEU A 47 0.23 0.12 2.50
N HIS A 48 0.58 0.57 3.70
CA HIS A 48 -0.17 1.53 4.52
C HIS A 48 0.74 2.55 5.19
N THR A 49 1.79 2.95 4.52
CA THR A 49 2.81 3.87 5.02
C THR A 49 2.64 5.28 4.48
N ASN A 50 3.15 6.27 5.20
CA ASN A 50 3.31 7.62 4.67
C ASN A 50 4.58 7.67 3.82
N LEU A 51 4.63 8.56 2.83
CA LEU A 51 5.85 8.80 2.07
C LEU A 51 6.85 9.59 2.92
N ASN A 52 8.04 9.02 3.07
CA ASN A 52 9.21 9.63 3.70
C ASN A 52 10.47 8.91 3.21
N GLN A 53 11.64 9.33 3.66
CA GLN A 53 12.91 8.74 3.23
C GLN A 53 13.01 7.21 3.46
N SER A 54 12.41 6.70 4.54
CA SER A 54 12.46 5.25 4.85
C SER A 54 11.44 4.41 4.11
N SER A 55 10.43 5.03 3.51
CA SER A 55 9.37 4.37 2.75
C SER A 55 9.46 4.58 1.24
N HIS A 56 10.32 5.51 0.79
CA HIS A 56 10.61 5.69 -0.62
C HIS A 56 11.25 4.43 -1.19
N HIS A 57 10.65 3.87 -2.24
CA HIS A 57 11.06 2.61 -2.86
C HIS A 57 11.27 1.46 -1.86
N ILE A 58 10.44 1.39 -0.81
CA ILE A 58 10.51 0.28 0.15
C ILE A 58 10.22 -1.06 -0.52
N ILE A 59 9.50 -1.05 -1.62
CA ILE A 59 9.34 -2.18 -2.54
C ILE A 59 10.20 -1.89 -3.76
N ASP A 60 11.41 -2.36 -3.70
CA ASP A 60 12.42 -2.30 -4.76
C ASP A 60 12.78 -3.71 -5.26
N LYS A 61 13.68 -3.78 -6.23
CA LYS A 61 14.19 -5.03 -6.80
C LYS A 61 14.71 -6.00 -5.73
N GLN A 62 15.44 -5.47 -4.74
CA GLN A 62 16.02 -6.31 -3.68
C GLN A 62 14.93 -6.86 -2.76
N PHE A 63 13.96 -6.04 -2.36
CA PHE A 63 12.82 -6.50 -1.57
C PHE A 63 12.06 -7.62 -2.30
N ILE A 64 11.75 -7.41 -3.60
CA ILE A 64 11.03 -8.38 -4.43
C ILE A 64 11.82 -9.70 -4.54
N ALA A 65 13.13 -9.63 -4.76
CA ALA A 65 13.99 -10.80 -4.87
C ALA A 65 14.11 -11.58 -3.54
N ASP A 66 14.15 -10.87 -2.41
CA ASP A 66 14.27 -11.49 -1.07
C ASP A 66 12.99 -12.22 -0.63
N CYS A 67 11.82 -11.88 -1.17
CA CYS A 67 10.60 -12.62 -0.88
C CYS A 67 10.76 -14.08 -1.29
N LYS A 68 10.47 -15.03 -0.38
CA LYS A 68 10.62 -16.46 -0.69
C LYS A 68 9.53 -16.98 -1.62
N LYS A 69 8.32 -16.52 -1.44
CA LYS A 69 7.17 -16.85 -2.27
C LYS A 69 6.96 -15.80 -3.37
N SER A 70 6.25 -16.18 -4.42
CA SER A 70 5.56 -15.21 -5.27
C SER A 70 4.34 -14.66 -4.52
N PHE A 71 4.01 -13.38 -4.70
CA PHE A 71 3.00 -12.69 -3.91
C PHE A 71 2.19 -11.69 -4.74
N CYS A 72 1.03 -11.28 -4.23
CA CYS A 72 0.28 -10.15 -4.76
C CYS A 72 0.64 -8.86 -4.00
N LEU A 73 0.67 -7.73 -4.71
CA LEU A 73 1.02 -6.43 -4.14
C LEU A 73 -0.18 -5.47 -4.20
N ILE A 74 -0.45 -4.79 -3.09
CA ILE A 74 -1.51 -3.76 -3.02
C ILE A 74 -0.89 -2.45 -2.55
N ASN A 75 -1.07 -1.39 -3.33
CA ASN A 75 -0.64 -0.05 -2.95
C ASN A 75 -1.80 0.96 -3.01
N THR A 76 -2.30 1.31 -1.85
CA THR A 76 -3.24 2.42 -1.63
C THR A 76 -2.63 3.48 -0.71
N ALA A 77 -1.29 3.53 -0.63
CA ALA A 77 -0.55 4.43 0.23
C ALA A 77 0.00 5.63 -0.55
N ARG A 78 1.19 5.48 -1.15
CA ARG A 78 1.83 6.48 -2.04
C ARG A 78 2.58 5.75 -3.14
N GLY A 79 2.55 6.30 -4.35
CA GLY A 79 3.16 5.69 -5.53
C GLY A 79 4.65 5.44 -5.35
N GLU A 80 5.38 6.44 -4.88
CA GLU A 80 6.83 6.42 -4.67
C GLU A 80 7.30 5.42 -3.58
N CYS A 81 6.37 4.71 -2.94
CA CYS A 81 6.75 3.57 -2.09
C CYS A 81 7.18 2.34 -2.90
N ILE A 82 6.88 2.31 -4.19
CA ILE A 82 7.24 1.24 -5.12
C ILE A 82 8.04 1.86 -6.27
N SER A 83 9.15 1.24 -6.63
CA SER A 83 9.82 1.51 -7.91
C SER A 83 8.97 0.89 -9.04
N ASN A 84 8.44 1.71 -9.94
CA ASN A 84 7.61 1.22 -11.05
C ASN A 84 8.36 0.26 -11.98
N ASP A 85 9.64 0.50 -12.25
CA ASP A 85 10.46 -0.38 -13.07
C ASP A 85 10.65 -1.75 -12.40
N ASP A 86 10.89 -1.79 -11.10
CA ASP A 86 11.05 -3.03 -10.34
C ASP A 86 9.74 -3.81 -10.22
N LEU A 87 8.61 -3.09 -10.07
CA LEU A 87 7.27 -3.67 -10.09
C LEU A 87 6.99 -4.37 -11.42
N ILE A 88 7.23 -3.68 -12.54
CA ILE A 88 7.04 -4.22 -13.90
C ILE A 88 7.90 -5.47 -14.09
N HIS A 89 9.18 -5.41 -13.70
CA HIS A 89 10.06 -6.56 -13.78
C HIS A 89 9.60 -7.72 -12.88
N GLY A 90 9.07 -7.42 -11.69
CA GLY A 90 8.46 -8.41 -10.79
C GLY A 90 7.24 -9.10 -11.38
N LEU A 91 6.40 -8.36 -12.09
CA LEU A 91 5.22 -8.89 -12.81
C LEU A 91 5.65 -9.76 -14.01
N GLU A 92 6.59 -9.28 -14.85
CA GLU A 92 7.12 -10.01 -15.99
C GLU A 92 7.76 -11.34 -15.59
N SER A 93 8.49 -11.36 -14.48
CA SER A 93 9.13 -12.58 -13.96
C SER A 93 8.18 -13.53 -13.24
N GLY A 94 6.93 -13.14 -13.00
CA GLY A 94 5.97 -13.91 -12.19
C GLY A 94 6.30 -13.95 -10.69
N LYS A 95 7.22 -13.12 -10.23
CA LYS A 95 7.53 -12.98 -8.81
C LYS A 95 6.43 -12.20 -8.10
N ILE A 96 5.86 -11.20 -8.78
CA ILE A 96 4.60 -10.55 -8.38
C ILE A 96 3.49 -11.17 -9.22
N LEU A 97 2.57 -11.87 -8.57
CA LEU A 97 1.46 -12.60 -9.20
C LEU A 97 0.35 -11.68 -9.70
N GLY A 98 0.28 -10.47 -9.17
CA GLY A 98 -0.67 -9.45 -9.55
C GLY A 98 -0.54 -8.23 -8.65
N ALA A 99 -1.06 -7.10 -9.10
CA ALA A 99 -0.98 -5.84 -8.35
C ALA A 99 -2.31 -5.07 -8.37
N GLY A 100 -2.69 -4.50 -7.20
CA GLY A 100 -3.76 -3.51 -7.07
C GLY A 100 -3.15 -2.15 -6.70
N LEU A 101 -3.23 -1.18 -7.61
CA LEU A 101 -2.55 0.10 -7.47
C LEU A 101 -3.56 1.24 -7.57
N ASP A 102 -3.76 1.95 -6.47
CA ASP A 102 -4.55 3.18 -6.45
C ASP A 102 -3.68 4.42 -6.65
N VAL A 103 -2.38 4.25 -6.55
CA VAL A 103 -1.35 5.29 -6.67
C VAL A 103 -0.18 4.78 -7.49
N LEU A 104 0.47 5.66 -8.25
CA LEU A 104 1.64 5.36 -9.05
C LEU A 104 2.77 6.34 -8.75
N GLU A 105 4.01 5.89 -8.94
CA GLU A 105 5.18 6.75 -8.88
C GLU A 105 5.04 7.88 -9.92
N ASN A 106 5.50 9.07 -9.59
CA ASN A 106 5.40 10.27 -10.43
C ASN A 106 3.96 10.74 -10.72
N GLU A 107 2.99 10.37 -9.89
CA GLU A 107 1.62 10.84 -10.00
C GLU A 107 1.56 12.35 -9.80
N ASN A 108 1.25 13.10 -10.87
CA ASN A 108 1.06 14.54 -10.80
C ASN A 108 -0.27 14.87 -10.11
N LYS A 109 -0.28 15.93 -9.28
CA LYS A 109 -1.48 16.42 -8.56
C LYS A 109 -2.70 16.66 -9.45
N ASP A 110 -2.48 16.87 -10.73
CA ASP A 110 -3.54 17.20 -11.72
C ASP A 110 -3.89 16.02 -12.64
N PHE A 111 -3.30 14.84 -12.48
CA PHE A 111 -3.44 13.67 -13.39
C PHE A 111 -3.18 13.98 -14.87
N LYS A 112 -2.77 15.20 -15.20
CA LYS A 112 -2.59 15.70 -16.58
C LYS A 112 -1.28 15.30 -17.24
N GLY A 113 -0.34 14.72 -16.52
CA GLY A 113 0.96 14.30 -17.02
C GLY A 113 1.13 12.80 -17.21
N MET A 114 0.11 12.00 -16.90
CA MET A 114 0.19 10.53 -16.99
C MET A 114 0.01 9.99 -18.41
N SER A 115 -0.39 10.83 -19.38
CA SER A 115 -0.60 10.39 -20.77
C SER A 115 0.67 9.91 -21.47
N ASP A 116 1.85 10.35 -21.02
CA ASP A 116 3.13 10.01 -21.63
C ASP A 116 4.02 9.13 -20.70
N ASP A 117 3.44 8.55 -19.65
CA ASP A 117 4.18 7.65 -18.76
C ASP A 117 4.24 6.24 -19.35
N GLN A 118 5.41 5.88 -19.87
CA GLN A 118 5.67 4.56 -20.45
C GLN A 118 5.42 3.41 -19.46
N ASN A 119 5.59 3.65 -18.17
CA ASN A 119 5.36 2.64 -17.13
C ASN A 119 3.86 2.40 -16.92
N LEU A 120 3.05 3.45 -16.95
CA LEU A 120 1.59 3.32 -16.91
C LEU A 120 1.07 2.50 -18.10
N ASP A 121 1.60 2.76 -19.32
CA ASP A 121 1.18 2.03 -20.51
C ASP A 121 1.64 0.56 -20.49
N LYS A 122 2.77 0.27 -19.87
CA LYS A 122 3.18 -1.12 -19.61
C LYS A 122 2.26 -1.79 -18.58
N LEU A 123 2.00 -1.13 -17.46
CA LEU A 123 1.13 -1.66 -16.38
C LEU A 123 -0.28 -1.98 -16.87
N LYS A 124 -0.85 -1.15 -17.76
CA LYS A 124 -2.18 -1.39 -18.39
C LYS A 124 -2.25 -2.66 -19.24
N LYS A 125 -1.11 -3.20 -19.69
CA LYS A 125 -1.07 -4.42 -20.52
C LYS A 125 -1.13 -5.71 -19.70
N PHE A 126 -0.89 -5.64 -18.40
CA PHE A 126 -0.97 -6.82 -17.54
C PHE A 126 -2.43 -7.11 -17.15
N GLU A 127 -2.92 -8.30 -17.46
CA GLU A 127 -4.29 -8.74 -17.11
C GLU A 127 -4.48 -8.91 -15.59
N ASN A 128 -3.39 -9.11 -14.86
CA ASN A 128 -3.33 -9.29 -13.41
C ASN A 128 -3.00 -7.99 -12.65
N VAL A 129 -3.16 -6.82 -13.28
CA VAL A 129 -2.99 -5.51 -12.65
C VAL A 129 -4.31 -4.74 -12.64
N ILE A 130 -4.70 -4.26 -11.47
CA ILE A 130 -5.86 -3.38 -11.28
C ILE A 130 -5.34 -1.98 -10.97
N LEU A 131 -5.75 -1.00 -11.77
CA LEU A 131 -5.42 0.41 -11.59
C LEU A 131 -6.67 1.21 -11.24
N THR A 132 -6.57 2.05 -10.21
CA THR A 132 -7.62 3.02 -9.86
C THR A 132 -6.99 4.42 -9.72
N PRO A 133 -7.73 5.50 -10.05
CA PRO A 133 -7.16 6.84 -10.16
C PRO A 133 -7.14 7.58 -8.80
N HIS A 134 -6.40 7.06 -7.83
CA HIS A 134 -6.21 7.62 -6.47
C HIS A 134 -7.53 7.93 -5.75
N ILE A 135 -8.45 6.97 -5.76
CA ILE A 135 -9.82 7.12 -5.23
C ILE A 135 -10.13 6.23 -4.03
N ALA A 136 -9.17 5.45 -3.53
CA ALA A 136 -9.40 4.54 -2.40
C ALA A 136 -9.93 5.23 -1.13
N GLY A 137 -9.62 6.52 -0.96
CA GLY A 137 -10.11 7.36 0.13
C GLY A 137 -11.34 8.22 -0.19
N TRP A 138 -11.95 8.10 -1.36
CA TRP A 138 -12.94 9.07 -1.87
C TRP A 138 -14.41 8.67 -1.61
N SER A 139 -14.70 7.90 -0.60
CA SER A 139 -16.09 7.65 -0.21
C SER A 139 -16.72 8.87 0.49
N ASN A 140 -18.05 8.97 0.45
CA ASN A 140 -18.77 10.02 1.17
C ASN A 140 -18.52 9.95 2.67
N GLU A 141 -18.48 8.74 3.23
CA GLU A 141 -18.22 8.49 4.64
C GLU A 141 -16.80 8.93 5.04
N SER A 142 -15.82 8.72 4.15
CA SER A 142 -14.44 9.12 4.39
C SER A 142 -14.30 10.65 4.45
N LYS A 143 -14.98 11.38 3.57
CA LYS A 143 -15.00 12.85 3.57
C LYS A 143 -15.64 13.41 4.84
N ILE A 144 -16.79 12.86 5.25
CA ILE A 144 -17.48 13.26 6.49
C ILE A 144 -16.58 12.97 7.70
N LYS A 145 -15.99 11.77 7.78
CA LYS A 145 -15.06 11.41 8.88
C LYS A 145 -13.85 12.32 8.95
N LEU A 146 -13.27 12.66 7.80
CA LEU A 146 -12.09 13.53 7.76
C LEU A 146 -12.41 14.91 8.36
N ALA A 147 -13.55 15.50 7.98
CA ALA A 147 -14.01 16.77 8.51
C ALA A 147 -14.29 16.66 10.03
N GLN A 148 -15.03 15.63 10.45
CA GLN A 148 -15.38 15.43 11.86
C GLN A 148 -14.15 15.26 12.75
N ILE A 149 -13.22 14.38 12.37
CA ILE A 149 -11.99 14.14 13.13
C ILE A 149 -11.14 15.42 13.23
N THR A 150 -11.12 16.23 12.18
CA THR A 150 -10.39 17.51 12.20
C THR A 150 -11.02 18.47 13.20
N VAL A 151 -12.35 18.61 13.19
CA VAL A 151 -13.08 19.44 14.15
C VAL A 151 -12.88 18.96 15.59
N ASP A 152 -12.98 17.63 15.82
CA ASP A 152 -12.81 17.05 17.16
C ASP A 152 -11.41 17.32 17.70
N LYS A 153 -10.36 17.18 16.88
CA LYS A 153 -9.00 17.52 17.29
C LYS A 153 -8.78 19.00 17.56
N ILE A 154 -9.42 19.89 16.82
CA ILE A 154 -9.35 21.34 17.08
C ILE A 154 -10.03 21.64 18.42
N LYS A 155 -11.21 21.05 18.70
CA LYS A 155 -11.89 21.22 19.97
C LYS A 155 -11.04 20.71 21.15
N GLU A 156 -10.47 19.52 21.02
CA GLU A 156 -9.56 18.94 22.02
C GLU A 156 -8.35 19.86 22.29
N PHE A 157 -7.77 20.43 21.23
CA PHE A 157 -6.64 21.36 21.34
C PHE A 157 -7.01 22.70 22.00
N LEU A 158 -8.24 23.15 21.82
CA LEU A 158 -8.76 24.43 22.37
C LEU A 158 -9.50 24.26 23.72
N ASP A 159 -9.54 23.04 24.28
CA ASP A 159 -10.30 22.69 25.48
C ASP A 159 -11.80 23.07 25.40
N LEU A 160 -12.46 22.90 24.21
CA LEU A 160 -13.84 23.24 23.92
C LEU A 160 -14.76 22.01 23.92
#